data_fd506f0af20e8dd49eaa22aa20dec77a
#
_entry.id   fd506f0af20e8dd49eaa22aa20dec77a
#
_cell.length_a   1.000
_cell.length_b   1.000
_cell.length_c   1.000
_cell.angle_alpha   90.00
_cell.angle_beta   90.00
_cell.angle_gamma   90.00
#
_symmetry.space_group_name_H-M   'P 1'
#
loop_
_entity.id
_entity.type
_entity.pdbx_description
1 polymer ?
#
loop_
_entity_poly.entity_id
_entity_poly.type
_entity_poly.pdbx_seq_one_letter_code
_entity_poly.pdbx_strand_id
1 'polypeptide(L)' 'SVPMPHFGCVLDWNIFDDLAQKLQSEDIKFIVKPSVRFKGLAGEQATMFLEDYSGNAIEFKAYRNPSEVFSE' A
#
# COMPACT_ATOMS: atom_id res chain seq x y z
N SER A 1 5.87 -24.58 -0.30
CA SER A 1 4.54 -23.95 -0.30
C SER A 1 4.34 -23.12 -1.56
N VAL A 2 3.12 -23.05 -2.00
CA VAL A 2 2.79 -22.24 -3.18
C VAL A 2 2.70 -20.78 -2.75
N PRO A 3 3.45 -19.90 -3.43
CA PRO A 3 3.34 -18.47 -3.09
C PRO A 3 1.92 -17.97 -3.31
N MET A 4 1.44 -17.14 -2.41
CA MET A 4 0.16 -16.49 -2.58
C MET A 4 0.24 -15.53 -3.78
N PRO A 5 -0.75 -15.52 -4.68
CA PRO A 5 -0.77 -14.53 -5.76
C PRO A 5 -0.66 -13.13 -5.18
N HIS A 6 0.19 -12.32 -5.79
CA HIS A 6 0.54 -11.02 -5.24
C HIS A 6 0.49 -9.97 -6.34
N PHE A 7 -0.33 -8.98 -6.13
CA PHE A 7 -0.47 -7.84 -7.04
C PHE A 7 0.00 -6.57 -6.33
N GLY A 8 0.75 -5.75 -7.03
CA GLY A 8 1.22 -4.49 -6.48
C GLY A 8 0.67 -3.32 -7.28
N CYS A 9 0.38 -2.24 -6.61
CA CYS A 9 -0.13 -1.03 -7.24
C CYS A 9 0.45 0.20 -6.53
N VAL A 10 1.01 1.12 -7.31
CA VAL A 10 1.54 2.38 -6.79
C VAL A 10 0.50 3.46 -7.04
N LEU A 11 0.13 4.17 -6.00
CA LEU A 11 -0.90 5.20 -6.04
C LEU A 11 -0.31 6.55 -5.65
N ASP A 12 -1.00 7.63 -6.03
CA ASP A 12 -0.71 8.94 -5.46
C ASP A 12 -0.99 8.89 -3.96
N TRP A 13 -0.23 9.67 -3.18
CA TRP A 13 -0.36 9.66 -1.73
C TRP A 13 -1.78 9.95 -1.28
N ASN A 14 -2.43 10.94 -1.87
CA ASN A 14 -3.81 11.29 -1.47
C ASN A 14 -4.79 10.19 -1.82
N ILE A 15 -4.59 9.53 -2.95
CA ILE A 15 -5.45 8.41 -3.37
C ILE A 15 -5.26 7.23 -2.42
N PHE A 16 -4.01 6.95 -2.05
CA PHE A 16 -3.72 5.89 -1.08
C PHE A 16 -4.44 6.17 0.25
N ASP A 17 -4.33 7.40 0.74
CA ASP A 17 -4.92 7.76 2.02
C ASP A 17 -6.44 7.60 2.01
N ASP A 18 -7.09 8.08 0.95
CA ASP A 18 -8.54 7.95 0.81
C ASP A 18 -8.96 6.48 0.73
N LEU A 19 -8.22 5.69 -0.05
CA LEU A 19 -8.51 4.27 -0.18
C LEU A 19 -8.30 3.54 1.14
N ALA A 20 -7.23 3.86 1.86
CA ALA A 20 -6.95 3.22 3.14
C ALA A 20 -8.07 3.49 4.14
N GLN A 21 -8.57 4.72 4.19
CA GLN A 21 -9.67 5.06 5.07
C GLN A 21 -10.93 4.30 4.71
N LYS A 22 -11.23 4.22 3.41
CA LYS A 22 -12.41 3.51 2.95
C LYS A 22 -12.32 2.02 3.30
N LEU A 23 -11.19 1.41 3.05
CA LEU A 23 -11.03 -0.02 3.31
C LEU A 23 -11.09 -0.33 4.81
N GLN A 24 -10.56 0.54 5.64
CA GLN A 24 -10.66 0.35 7.09
C GLN A 24 -12.11 0.45 7.56
N SER A 25 -12.91 1.31 6.93
CA SER A 25 -14.32 1.46 7.31
C SER A 25 -15.16 0.27 6.84
N GLU A 26 -14.70 -0.48 5.86
CA GLU A 26 -15.43 -1.61 5.29
C GLU A 26 -15.05 -2.95 5.91
N ASP A 27 -14.29 -2.94 7.00
CA ASP A 27 -13.92 -4.15 7.71
C ASP A 27 -13.13 -5.13 6.82
N ILE A 28 -12.28 -4.60 5.98
CA ILE A 28 -11.42 -5.41 5.12
C ILE A 28 -10.31 -6.06 5.95
N LYS A 29 -10.00 -7.30 5.62
CA LYS A 29 -8.93 -8.02 6.31
C LYS A 29 -7.57 -7.55 5.80
N PHE A 30 -6.83 -6.89 6.67
CA PHE A 30 -5.46 -6.46 6.34
C PHE A 30 -4.46 -7.52 6.79
N ILE A 31 -3.51 -7.83 5.91
CA ILE A 31 -2.33 -8.60 6.27
C ILE A 31 -1.33 -7.66 6.94
N VAL A 32 -1.17 -6.47 6.36
CA VAL A 32 -0.40 -5.38 6.95
C VAL A 32 -1.27 -4.13 6.89
N LYS A 33 -1.60 -3.58 8.05
CA LYS A 33 -2.42 -2.38 8.11
C LYS A 33 -1.69 -1.19 7.50
N PRO A 34 -2.42 -0.17 7.01
CA PRO A 34 -1.78 1.02 6.45
C PRO A 34 -0.73 1.59 7.41
N SER A 35 0.46 1.82 6.91
CA SER A 35 1.56 2.35 7.70
C SER A 35 2.49 3.16 6.83
N VAL A 36 3.26 4.05 7.45
CA VAL A 36 4.24 4.89 6.75
C VAL A 36 5.63 4.40 7.12
N ARG A 37 6.47 4.20 6.12
CA ARG A 37 7.86 3.78 6.29
C ARG A 37 8.78 4.90 5.89
N PHE A 38 9.93 4.97 6.55
CA PHE A 38 10.96 5.98 6.28
C PHE A 38 10.43 7.41 6.44
N LYS A 39 9.59 7.61 7.46
CA LYS A 39 8.95 8.90 7.70
C LYS A 39 10.00 9.99 7.90
N GLY A 40 9.86 11.07 7.14
CA GLY A 40 10.78 12.19 7.23
C GLY A 40 12.08 12.00 6.48
N LEU A 41 12.24 10.89 5.78
CA LEU A 41 13.46 10.58 5.04
C LEU A 41 13.16 10.50 3.55
N ALA A 42 14.21 10.51 2.74
CA ALA A 42 14.06 10.23 1.31
C ALA A 42 13.47 8.84 1.16
N GLY A 43 12.55 8.70 0.23
CA GLY A 43 11.89 7.42 0.02
C GLY A 43 10.74 7.15 0.97
N GLU A 44 10.28 8.15 1.71
CA GLU A 44 9.11 8.02 2.57
C GLU A 44 7.95 7.44 1.77
N GLN A 45 7.34 6.37 2.29
CA GLN A 45 6.28 5.69 1.58
C GLN A 45 5.23 5.18 2.55
N ALA A 46 4.00 5.09 2.04
CA ALA A 46 2.89 4.44 2.74
C ALA A 46 2.66 3.09 2.09
N THR A 47 2.35 2.09 2.90
CA THR A 47 2.07 0.74 2.39
C THR A 47 0.89 0.15 3.12
N MET A 48 0.15 -0.71 2.43
CA MET A 48 -0.83 -1.58 3.03
C MET A 48 -0.93 -2.86 2.22
N PHE A 49 -1.25 -3.94 2.89
CA PHE A 49 -1.27 -5.27 2.29
C PHE A 49 -2.53 -5.96 2.76
N LEU A 50 -3.36 -6.39 1.84
CA LEU A 50 -4.64 -6.98 2.18
C LEU A 50 -4.94 -8.20 1.31
N GLU A 51 -5.94 -8.96 1.73
CA GLU A 51 -6.37 -10.16 1.03
C GLU A 51 -7.78 -9.94 0.51
N ASP A 52 -8.00 -10.23 -0.77
CA ASP A 52 -9.32 -10.12 -1.34
C ASP A 52 -10.15 -11.39 -1.07
N TYR A 53 -11.39 -11.40 -1.55
CA TYR A 53 -12.29 -12.53 -1.32
C TYR A 53 -11.86 -13.81 -2.02
N SER A 54 -11.02 -13.69 -3.02
CA SER A 54 -10.50 -14.85 -3.76
C SER A 54 -9.20 -15.39 -3.17
N GLY A 55 -8.73 -14.79 -2.08
CA GLY A 55 -7.49 -15.21 -1.46
C GLY A 55 -6.24 -14.62 -2.08
N ASN A 56 -6.39 -13.64 -2.97
CA ASN A 56 -5.25 -12.96 -3.56
C ASN A 56 -4.74 -11.89 -2.63
N ALA A 57 -3.42 -11.75 -2.56
CA ALA A 57 -2.79 -10.68 -1.80
C ALA A 57 -2.61 -9.46 -2.69
N ILE A 58 -3.00 -8.31 -2.17
CA ILE A 58 -2.90 -7.05 -2.90
C ILE A 58 -2.12 -6.07 -2.05
N GLU A 59 -1.06 -5.52 -2.62
CA GLU A 59 -0.24 -4.51 -1.97
C GLU A 59 -0.44 -3.16 -2.65
N PHE A 60 -0.71 -2.13 -1.86
CA PHE A 60 -0.75 -0.76 -2.34
C PHE A 60 0.38 0.02 -1.72
N LYS A 61 1.01 0.86 -2.52
CA LYS A 61 2.08 1.74 -2.07
C LYS A 61 1.86 3.14 -2.59
N ALA A 62 2.33 4.12 -1.84
CA ALA A 62 2.39 5.50 -2.30
C ALA A 62 3.69 6.10 -1.81
N TYR A 63 4.32 6.90 -2.63
CA TYR A 63 5.57 7.59 -2.28
C TYR A 63 5.28 9.05 -2.02
N ARG A 64 5.89 9.59 -0.96
CA ARG A 64 5.69 11.00 -0.61
C ARG A 64 6.26 11.91 -1.68
N ASN A 65 7.44 11.56 -2.18
CA ASN A 65 8.11 12.30 -3.25
C ASN A 65 8.43 11.33 -4.38
N PRO A 66 7.47 11.09 -5.30
CA PRO A 66 7.68 10.14 -6.38
C PRO A 66 8.94 10.42 -7.21
N SER A 67 9.29 11.69 -7.39
CA SER A 67 10.47 12.05 -8.17
C SER A 67 11.77 11.55 -7.55
N GLU A 68 11.81 11.38 -6.24
CA GLU A 68 13.00 10.84 -5.57
C GLU A 68 13.14 9.34 -5.78
N VAL A 69 12.01 8.65 -5.93
CA VAL A 69 12.00 7.20 -6.10
C VAL A 69 12.31 6.80 -7.54
N PHE A 70 11.79 7.57 -8.49
CA PHE A 70 11.89 7.24 -9.90
C PHE A 70 13.00 8.01 -10.62
N SER A 71 13.72 8.90 -9.94
CA SER A 71 14.86 9.58 -10.55
C SER A 71 16.06 8.64 -10.57
N GLU A 72 16.88 8.81 -11.57
CA GLU A 72 18.07 8.00 -11.73
C GLU A 72 19.30 8.71 -11.17
#